data_db9eff8d2d5f0481f63c38e7a5927773
#
_entry.id   db9eff8d2d5f0481f63c38e7a5927773
#
_cell.length_a   1.000
_cell.length_b   1.000
_cell.length_c   1.000
_cell.angle_alpha   90.00
_cell.angle_beta   90.00
_cell.angle_gamma   90.00
#
_symmetry.space_group_name_H-M   'P 1'
#
loop_
_entity.id
_entity.type
_entity.pdbx_description
1 polymer ?
#
loop_
_entity_poly.entity_id
_entity_poly.type
_entity_poly.pdbx_seq_one_letter_code
_entity_poly.pdbx_strand_id
1 'polypeptide(L)'
;MDLRADMQVPLSVQFTDEVGNPVGTPAGATVTYTVDDPAIINLTDNGDGTAVAAATGTLGTANVHATASFNGTTVTGDLQIVVVAGLTERVTIVAGEPTEVTPDA
;
A
#
# COMPACT_ATOMS: atom_id res chain seq x y z
N MET A 1 6.06 2.44 -4.73
CA MET A 1 6.19 1.15 -4.04
C MET A 1 5.19 0.16 -4.60
N ASP A 2 5.62 -1.02 -4.94
CA ASP A 2 4.73 -2.06 -5.45
C ASP A 2 4.35 -3.02 -4.33
N LEU A 3 3.04 -3.30 -4.22
CA LEU A 3 2.49 -4.22 -3.22
C LEU A 3 1.62 -5.25 -3.94
N ARG A 4 1.88 -6.53 -3.71
CA ARG A 4 1.04 -7.58 -4.31
C ARG A 4 -0.34 -7.59 -3.66
N ALA A 5 -1.36 -7.91 -4.47
CA ALA A 5 -2.76 -7.83 -4.06
C ALA A 5 -3.14 -8.77 -2.90
N ASP A 6 -2.27 -9.71 -2.55
CA ASP A 6 -2.45 -10.65 -1.44
C ASP A 6 -1.57 -10.33 -0.23
N MET A 7 -0.92 -9.17 -0.20
CA MET A 7 0.07 -8.82 0.81
C MET A 7 -0.31 -7.57 1.59
N GLN A 8 0.38 -7.37 2.69
CA GLN A 8 0.31 -6.14 3.48
C GLN A 8 1.72 -5.69 3.82
N VAL A 9 1.87 -4.41 4.13
CA VAL A 9 3.16 -3.82 4.46
C VAL A 9 3.02 -2.97 5.74
N PRO A 10 3.95 -3.12 6.69
CA PRO A 10 4.00 -2.23 7.85
C PRO A 10 4.59 -0.88 7.44
N LEU A 11 4.04 0.19 7.98
CA LEU A 11 4.48 1.55 7.73
C LEU A 11 4.94 2.20 9.01
N SER A 12 5.96 3.02 8.92
CA SER A 12 6.44 3.84 10.03
C SER A 12 6.94 5.17 9.48
N VAL A 13 7.03 6.19 10.35
CA VAL A 13 7.58 7.47 9.98
C VAL A 13 8.98 7.61 10.56
N GLN A 14 9.85 8.30 9.83
CA GLN A 14 11.18 8.67 10.29
C GLN A 14 11.27 10.18 10.28
N PHE A 15 11.67 10.75 11.42
CA PHE A 15 11.88 12.19 11.52
C PHE A 15 13.29 12.51 11.08
N THR A 16 13.43 13.55 10.29
CA THR A 16 14.73 14.02 9.80
C THR A 16 14.85 15.52 10.04
N ASP A 17 16.09 16.01 10.13
CA ASP A 17 16.36 17.44 10.20
C ASP A 17 16.31 18.08 8.79
N GLU A 18 16.64 19.39 8.70
CA GLU A 18 16.56 20.13 7.44
C GLU A 18 17.54 19.63 6.37
N VAL A 19 18.61 18.94 6.76
CA VAL A 19 19.59 18.38 5.82
C VAL A 19 19.39 16.89 5.57
N GLY A 20 18.33 16.29 6.14
CA GLY A 20 17.98 14.90 5.90
C GLY A 20 18.60 13.90 6.86
N ASN A 21 19.25 14.34 7.93
CA ASN A 21 19.79 13.44 8.94
C ASN A 21 18.67 12.89 9.83
N PRO A 22 18.65 11.57 10.13
CA PRO A 22 17.66 11.01 11.03
C PRO A 22 17.76 11.61 12.42
N VAL A 23 16.60 11.96 12.99
CA VAL A 23 16.49 12.42 14.37
C VAL A 23 15.50 11.51 15.10
N GLY A 24 15.57 11.46 16.43
CA GLY A 24 14.61 10.70 17.23
C GLY A 24 13.22 11.30 17.15
N THR A 25 12.21 10.49 17.46
CA THR A 25 10.82 10.97 17.52
C THR A 25 10.68 12.04 18.60
N PRO A 26 10.18 13.24 18.26
CA PRO A 26 9.99 14.29 19.25
C PRO A 26 9.02 13.86 20.36
N ALA A 27 9.27 14.28 21.58
CA ALA A 27 8.39 13.99 22.69
C ALA A 27 7.01 14.64 22.46
N GLY A 28 5.95 13.87 22.67
CA GLY A 28 4.58 14.35 22.46
C GLY A 28 4.15 14.40 21.01
N ALA A 29 4.94 13.83 20.08
CA ALA A 29 4.55 13.77 18.68
C ALA A 29 3.34 12.86 18.49
N THR A 30 2.39 13.32 17.68
CA THR A 30 1.21 12.54 17.28
C THR A 30 1.30 12.29 15.78
N VAL A 31 1.18 11.03 15.37
CA VAL A 31 1.24 10.64 13.96
C VAL A 31 -0.12 10.06 13.55
N THR A 32 -0.66 10.56 12.46
CA THR A 32 -1.93 10.10 11.90
C THR A 32 -1.70 9.67 10.45
N TYR A 33 -2.27 8.53 10.08
CA TYR A 33 -2.21 8.01 8.72
C TYR A 33 -3.57 8.07 8.06
N THR A 34 -3.58 8.42 6.77
CA THR A 34 -4.78 8.38 5.93
C THR A 34 -4.42 7.82 4.56
N VAL A 35 -5.42 7.34 3.84
CA VAL A 35 -5.26 6.84 2.47
C VAL A 35 -6.33 7.48 1.60
N ASP A 36 -5.95 7.86 0.38
CA ASP A 36 -6.88 8.52 -0.55
C ASP A 36 -7.86 7.55 -1.22
N ASP A 37 -7.50 6.26 -1.32
CA ASP A 37 -8.37 5.26 -1.95
C ASP A 37 -8.47 4.00 -1.07
N PRO A 38 -9.42 3.98 -0.13
CA PRO A 38 -9.59 2.82 0.77
C PRO A 38 -10.14 1.58 0.05
N ALA A 39 -10.60 1.70 -1.19
CA ALA A 39 -11.01 0.56 -1.98
C ALA A 39 -9.81 -0.25 -2.49
N ILE A 40 -8.65 0.37 -2.59
CA ILE A 40 -7.41 -0.27 -3.05
C ILE A 40 -6.55 -0.72 -1.87
N ILE A 41 -6.42 0.14 -0.85
CA ILE A 41 -5.61 -0.13 0.33
C ILE A 41 -6.48 0.01 1.59
N ASN A 42 -6.49 -1.03 2.40
CA ASN A 42 -7.08 -0.98 3.73
C ASN A 42 -5.98 -0.58 4.73
N LEU A 43 -6.11 0.61 5.28
CA LEU A 43 -5.10 1.19 6.16
C LEU A 43 -5.56 1.07 7.61
N THR A 44 -4.68 0.52 8.45
CA THR A 44 -4.91 0.44 9.89
C THR A 44 -3.84 1.25 10.61
N ASP A 45 -4.27 2.29 11.32
CA ASP A 45 -3.39 3.10 12.16
C ASP A 45 -3.30 2.46 13.54
N ASN A 46 -2.10 2.07 13.96
CA ASN A 46 -1.89 1.38 15.22
C ASN A 46 -1.89 2.33 16.43
N GLY A 47 -1.83 3.64 16.21
CA GLY A 47 -1.86 4.63 17.27
C GLY A 47 -0.53 4.88 17.97
N ASP A 48 0.53 4.19 17.56
CA ASP A 48 1.87 4.29 18.14
C ASP A 48 2.90 4.89 17.18
N GLY A 49 2.45 5.54 16.11
CA GLY A 49 3.30 6.05 15.04
C GLY A 49 3.54 5.08 13.90
N THR A 50 2.95 3.90 13.98
CA THR A 50 3.02 2.90 12.92
C THR A 50 1.64 2.59 12.37
N ALA A 51 1.61 2.02 11.15
CA ALA A 51 0.37 1.62 10.50
C ALA A 51 0.63 0.38 9.66
N VAL A 52 -0.45 -0.26 9.20
CA VAL A 52 -0.38 -1.38 8.27
C VAL A 52 -1.24 -1.05 7.06
N ALA A 53 -0.65 -1.12 5.88
CA ALA A 53 -1.35 -0.98 4.62
C ALA A 53 -1.55 -2.36 4.02
N ALA A 54 -2.80 -2.79 3.89
CA ALA A 54 -3.16 -4.10 3.36
C ALA A 54 -3.84 -3.93 2.01
N ALA A 55 -3.40 -4.70 1.03
CA ALA A 55 -4.07 -4.73 -0.27
C ALA A 55 -5.43 -5.41 -0.12
N THR A 56 -6.44 -4.88 -0.83
CA THR A 56 -7.82 -5.39 -0.75
C THR A 56 -8.12 -6.42 -1.84
N GLY A 57 -7.18 -6.67 -2.77
CA GLY A 57 -7.40 -7.48 -3.94
C GLY A 57 -7.72 -6.68 -5.20
N THR A 58 -7.97 -5.39 -5.06
CA THR A 58 -8.21 -4.49 -6.19
C THR A 58 -6.88 -3.89 -6.65
N LEU A 59 -6.58 -4.02 -7.94
CA LEU A 59 -5.37 -3.45 -8.54
C LEU A 59 -5.54 -1.95 -8.75
N GLY A 60 -4.47 -1.22 -8.62
CA GLY A 60 -4.47 0.23 -8.83
C GLY A 60 -3.45 0.94 -7.97
N THR A 61 -3.57 2.25 -7.89
CA THR A 61 -2.65 3.10 -7.16
C THR A 61 -3.38 3.82 -6.05
N ALA A 62 -2.81 3.80 -4.84
CA ALA A 62 -3.31 4.54 -3.69
C ALA A 62 -2.16 5.31 -3.07
N ASN A 63 -2.46 6.48 -2.50
CA ASN A 63 -1.48 7.30 -1.79
C ASN A 63 -1.80 7.28 -0.30
N VAL A 64 -0.79 6.97 0.51
CA VAL A 64 -0.88 7.03 1.97
C VAL A 64 -0.24 8.32 2.42
N HIS A 65 -0.93 9.03 3.29
CA HIS A 65 -0.45 10.30 3.87
C HIS A 65 -0.22 10.10 5.35
N ALA A 66 0.93 10.54 5.84
CA ALA A 66 1.25 10.57 7.26
C ALA A 66 1.37 12.03 7.70
N THR A 67 0.71 12.38 8.79
CA THR A 67 0.77 13.71 9.38
C THR A 67 1.29 13.59 10.80
N ALA A 68 2.38 14.27 11.09
CA ALA A 68 2.96 14.29 12.43
C ALA A 68 2.87 15.71 13.00
N SER A 69 2.37 15.81 14.24
CA SER A 69 2.26 17.09 14.94
C SER A 69 3.05 17.03 16.23
N PHE A 70 3.88 18.05 16.48
CA PHE A 70 4.68 18.18 17.70
C PHE A 70 5.04 19.64 17.90
N ASN A 71 5.00 20.10 19.15
CA ASN A 71 5.35 21.49 19.52
C ASN A 71 4.67 22.56 18.66
N GLY A 72 3.41 22.32 18.29
CA GLY A 72 2.66 23.26 17.42
C GLY A 72 3.07 23.22 15.96
N THR A 73 3.99 22.34 15.58
CA THR A 73 4.47 22.15 14.21
C THR A 73 3.82 20.92 13.61
N THR A 74 3.41 21.01 12.34
CA THR A 74 2.86 19.87 11.60
C THR A 74 3.73 19.59 10.38
N VAL A 75 4.14 18.33 10.23
CA VAL A 75 4.88 17.87 9.04
C VAL A 75 4.12 16.71 8.42
N THR A 76 4.22 16.59 7.10
CA THR A 76 3.51 15.57 6.35
C THR A 76 4.48 14.79 5.46
N GLY A 77 4.11 13.53 5.18
CA GLY A 77 4.81 12.70 4.22
C GLY A 77 3.81 11.87 3.44
N ASP A 78 4.16 11.54 2.21
CA ASP A 78 3.31 10.78 1.31
C ASP A 78 4.04 9.55 0.80
N LEU A 79 3.30 8.45 0.63
CA LEU A 79 3.81 7.22 0.02
C LEU A 79 2.82 6.74 -1.01
N GLN A 80 3.28 6.59 -2.25
CA GLN A 80 2.48 5.99 -3.30
C GLN A 80 2.64 4.48 -3.25
N ILE A 81 1.51 3.76 -3.22
CA ILE A 81 1.48 2.31 -3.26
C ILE A 81 0.76 1.88 -4.54
N VAL A 82 1.43 1.07 -5.35
CA VAL A 82 0.86 0.47 -6.55
C VAL A 82 0.54 -0.97 -6.23
N VAL A 83 -0.74 -1.33 -6.26
CA VAL A 83 -1.15 -2.72 -6.01
C VAL A 83 -1.10 -3.47 -7.33
N VAL A 84 -0.27 -4.49 -7.37
CA VAL A 84 -0.02 -5.31 -8.57
C VAL A 84 -0.57 -6.71 -8.34
N ALA A 85 -0.68 -7.50 -9.41
CA ALA A 85 -1.16 -8.87 -9.32
C ALA A 85 -0.30 -9.68 -8.35
N GLY A 86 -0.96 -10.50 -7.53
CA GLY A 86 -0.29 -11.40 -6.60
C GLY A 86 0.35 -12.59 -7.29
N LEU A 87 0.80 -13.54 -6.46
CA LEU A 87 1.32 -14.80 -7.00
C LEU A 87 0.20 -15.60 -7.67
N THR A 88 0.55 -16.36 -8.69
CA THR A 88 -0.42 -17.23 -9.36
C THR A 88 -0.85 -18.34 -8.41
N GLU A 89 -2.13 -18.29 -7.99
CA GLU A 89 -2.74 -19.32 -7.13
C GLU A 89 -3.81 -20.11 -7.87
N ARG A 90 -4.18 -19.65 -9.07
CA ARG A 90 -5.26 -20.24 -9.85
C ARG A 90 -4.92 -20.18 -11.33
N VAL A 91 -5.24 -21.27 -12.02
CA VAL A 91 -5.19 -21.33 -13.48
C VAL A 91 -6.61 -21.45 -14.00
N THR A 92 -6.94 -20.63 -14.99
CA THR A 92 -8.23 -20.71 -15.69
C THR A 92 -7.97 -21.17 -17.11
N ILE A 93 -8.73 -22.18 -17.54
CA ILE A 93 -8.68 -22.65 -18.92
C ILE A 93 -9.53 -21.72 -19.77
N VAL A 94 -8.92 -21.17 -20.80
CA VAL A 94 -9.63 -20.33 -21.76
C VAL A 94 -9.81 -21.13 -23.05
N ALA A 95 -11.06 -21.35 -23.45
CA ALA A 95 -11.36 -22.05 -24.68
C ALA A 95 -11.17 -21.12 -25.86
N GLY A 96 -10.46 -21.60 -26.88
CA GLY A 96 -10.40 -20.91 -28.15
C GLY A 96 -11.64 -21.18 -29.00
N GLU A 97 -11.64 -20.65 -30.20
CA GLU A 97 -12.76 -20.87 -31.11
C GLU A 97 -12.80 -22.34 -31.56
N PRO A 98 -13.98 -22.98 -31.52
CA PRO A 98 -14.07 -24.39 -31.93
C PRO A 98 -13.82 -24.55 -33.43
N THR A 99 -13.16 -25.63 -33.78
CA THR A 99 -12.95 -26.03 -35.14
C THR A 99 -13.45 -27.46 -35.36
N GLU A 100 -13.75 -27.81 -36.61
CA GLU A 100 -14.21 -29.14 -36.91
C GLU A 100 -13.09 -30.17 -36.77
N VAL A 101 -13.45 -31.32 -36.18
CA VAL A 101 -12.58 -32.48 -36.22
C VAL A 101 -12.68 -33.10 -37.62
N THR A 102 -11.54 -33.21 -38.32
CA THR A 102 -11.54 -33.81 -39.64
C THR A 102 -11.53 -35.32 -39.49
N PRO A 103 -12.62 -36.02 -39.92
CA PRO A 103 -12.63 -37.48 -39.81
C PRO A 103 -11.61 -38.10 -40.80
N ASP A 104 -10.96 -39.14 -40.32
CA ASP A 104 -10.14 -39.95 -41.23
C ASP A 104 -11.06 -40.68 -42.20
N ALA A 105 -10.73 -40.53 -43.43
CA ALA A 105 -11.51 -41.17 -44.50
C ALA A 105 -11.28 -42.66 -44.57
#